data_7e4a0fb007ca0f40fd6129efe1f7905f
#
_entry.id   7e4a0fb007ca0f40fd6129efe1f7905f
#
_cell.length_a   1.000
_cell.length_b   1.000
_cell.length_c   1.000
_cell.angle_alpha   90.00
_cell.angle_beta   90.00
_cell.angle_gamma   90.00
#
_symmetry.space_group_name_H-M   'P 1'
#
loop_
_entity.id
_entity.type
_entity.pdbx_description
1 polymer ?
#
loop_
_entity_poly.entity_id
_entity_poly.type
_entity_poly.pdbx_seq_one_letter_code
_entity_poly.pdbx_strand_id
1 'polypeptide(L)'
;TAVFISYLAIFKEKTGANYFGAISAILLVALLTSSLMFVFSFSLIILMFILFGAVFGFLVNSGIVERESFSFIRDSRNSFFVIILIIFSAVVVSWSLVIISSKFINTVSYQKMIKADSLGNFDKGNVEAFKILSRDANDAYARYIALRYLSLFKLEIEGNGNPEKLEGYFKSAEEAGVIAVRADGKNLQNWISLASVYDFGARVGVSGSLDSAVTAF
;
A
#
# COMPACT_ATOMS: atom_id res chain seq x y z
N THR A 1 30.12 3.83 -10.78
CA THR A 1 30.77 3.28 -9.57
C THR A 1 30.48 1.78 -9.43
N ALA A 2 29.22 1.32 -9.45
CA ALA A 2 28.88 -0.10 -9.32
C ALA A 2 29.45 -0.99 -10.44
N VAL A 3 29.45 -0.52 -11.68
CA VAL A 3 30.05 -1.19 -12.84
C VAL A 3 31.57 -1.34 -12.67
N PHE A 4 32.24 -0.33 -12.13
CA PHE A 4 33.68 -0.38 -11.86
C PHE A 4 34.02 -1.37 -10.74
N ILE A 5 33.22 -1.43 -9.68
CA ILE A 5 33.37 -2.41 -8.59
C ILE A 5 33.12 -3.83 -9.12
N SER A 6 32.10 -4.03 -9.95
CA SER A 6 31.82 -5.33 -10.60
C SER A 6 32.98 -5.77 -11.51
N TYR A 7 33.55 -4.85 -12.27
CA TYR A 7 34.73 -5.12 -13.11
C TYR A 7 35.95 -5.53 -12.27
N LEU A 8 36.24 -4.84 -11.18
CA LEU A 8 37.34 -5.21 -10.28
C LEU A 8 37.12 -6.57 -9.61
N ALA A 9 35.89 -6.89 -9.21
CA ALA A 9 35.54 -8.18 -8.59
C ALA A 9 35.71 -9.36 -9.55
N ILE A 10 35.39 -9.18 -10.83
CA ILE A 10 35.48 -10.25 -11.86
C ILE A 10 36.92 -10.56 -12.23
N PHE A 11 37.82 -9.56 -12.26
CA PHE A 11 39.14 -9.72 -12.83
C PHE A 11 40.27 -9.95 -11.81
N LYS A 12 40.07 -9.77 -10.52
CA LYS A 12 41.15 -9.79 -9.53
C LYS A 12 41.51 -11.17 -8.99
N GLU A 13 40.58 -12.16 -9.00
CA GLU A 13 40.90 -13.54 -8.54
C GLU A 13 39.98 -14.63 -9.09
N LYS A 14 40.52 -15.80 -9.38
CA LYS A 14 39.83 -16.95 -10.02
C LYS A 14 39.13 -17.90 -9.03
N THR A 15 38.63 -17.43 -7.89
CA THR A 15 37.96 -18.25 -6.88
C THR A 15 36.44 -18.21 -7.01
N GLY A 16 35.75 -19.32 -6.72
CA GLY A 16 34.28 -19.41 -6.83
C GLY A 16 33.49 -18.35 -6.04
N ALA A 17 34.09 -17.82 -4.97
CA ALA A 17 33.49 -16.69 -4.21
C ALA A 17 33.34 -15.42 -5.04
N ASN A 18 34.21 -15.21 -6.04
CA ASN A 18 34.20 -14.03 -6.89
C ASN A 18 33.03 -14.03 -7.89
N TYR A 19 32.62 -15.21 -8.38
CA TYR A 19 31.44 -15.32 -9.23
C TYR A 19 30.15 -14.95 -8.51
N PHE A 20 30.01 -15.34 -7.23
CA PHE A 20 28.85 -14.99 -6.44
C PHE A 20 28.75 -13.47 -6.20
N GLY A 21 29.88 -12.84 -5.85
CA GLY A 21 29.94 -11.39 -5.68
C GLY A 21 29.63 -10.63 -6.97
N ALA A 22 30.18 -11.07 -8.11
CA ALA A 22 29.94 -10.47 -9.41
C ALA A 22 28.47 -10.60 -9.85
N ILE A 23 27.87 -11.79 -9.70
CA ILE A 23 26.45 -12.04 -10.02
C ILE A 23 25.56 -11.15 -9.13
N SER A 24 25.84 -11.10 -7.82
CA SER A 24 25.07 -10.25 -6.90
C SER A 24 25.16 -8.77 -7.25
N ALA A 25 26.34 -8.28 -7.68
CA ALA A 25 26.53 -6.90 -8.12
C ALA A 25 25.76 -6.59 -9.41
N ILE A 26 25.77 -7.48 -10.39
CA ILE A 26 25.01 -7.35 -11.66
C ILE A 26 23.51 -7.32 -11.36
N LEU A 27 23.00 -8.23 -10.52
CA LEU A 27 21.61 -8.26 -10.12
C LEU A 27 21.19 -6.98 -9.36
N LEU A 28 22.06 -6.47 -8.49
CA LEU A 28 21.81 -5.22 -7.77
C LEU A 28 21.69 -4.03 -8.74
N VAL A 29 22.59 -3.94 -9.73
CA VAL A 29 22.53 -2.90 -10.78
C VAL A 29 21.27 -3.02 -11.62
N ALA A 30 20.90 -4.24 -12.02
CA ALA A 30 19.67 -4.50 -12.78
C ALA A 30 18.42 -4.11 -11.98
N LEU A 31 18.37 -4.41 -10.69
CA LEU A 31 17.28 -4.01 -9.80
C LEU A 31 17.23 -2.49 -9.60
N LEU A 32 18.38 -1.82 -9.43
CA LEU A 32 18.45 -0.37 -9.31
C LEU A 32 17.98 0.34 -10.60
N THR A 33 18.36 -0.18 -11.77
CA THR A 33 17.89 0.39 -13.05
C THR A 33 16.40 0.14 -13.28
N SER A 34 15.91 -1.06 -12.94
CA SER A 34 14.47 -1.36 -12.97
C SER A 34 13.67 -0.47 -12.02
N SER A 35 14.27 -0.06 -10.90
CA SER A 35 13.65 0.82 -9.92
C SER A 35 13.34 2.22 -10.43
N LEU A 36 14.11 2.68 -11.37
CA LEU A 36 13.88 3.99 -12.00
C LEU A 36 12.70 3.97 -12.98
N MET A 37 12.29 2.78 -13.44
CA MET A 37 11.23 2.63 -14.44
C MET A 37 9.89 2.10 -13.87
N PHE A 38 9.90 1.43 -12.73
CA PHE A 38 8.72 0.76 -12.18
C PHE A 38 8.51 1.09 -10.70
N VAL A 39 7.23 1.15 -10.30
CA VAL A 39 6.87 1.29 -8.88
C VAL A 39 7.31 0.04 -8.11
N PHE A 40 8.15 0.22 -7.11
CA PHE A 40 8.68 -0.88 -6.31
C PHE A 40 7.59 -1.64 -5.56
N SER A 41 7.58 -2.96 -5.71
CA SER A 41 6.95 -3.82 -4.73
C SER A 41 7.86 -3.96 -3.49
N PHE A 42 7.26 -4.12 -2.33
CA PHE A 42 7.98 -4.32 -1.05
C PHE A 42 8.98 -5.48 -1.11
N SER A 43 8.61 -6.57 -1.84
CA SER A 43 9.48 -7.73 -2.06
C SER A 43 10.77 -7.39 -2.80
N LEU A 44 10.72 -6.48 -3.78
CA LEU A 44 11.90 -6.03 -4.52
C LEU A 44 12.83 -5.19 -3.65
N ILE A 45 12.28 -4.38 -2.72
CA ILE A 45 13.08 -3.62 -1.77
C ILE A 45 13.85 -4.57 -0.84
N ILE A 46 13.20 -5.59 -0.28
CA ILE A 46 13.85 -6.59 0.56
C ILE A 46 14.97 -7.30 -0.22
N LEU A 47 14.68 -7.75 -1.44
CA LEU A 47 15.67 -8.42 -2.29
C LEU A 47 16.87 -7.52 -2.55
N MET A 48 16.64 -6.22 -2.80
CA MET A 48 17.71 -5.23 -3.01
C MET A 48 18.61 -5.10 -1.77
N PHE A 49 18.04 -5.07 -0.55
CA PHE A 49 18.84 -5.03 0.68
C PHE A 49 19.64 -6.31 0.90
N ILE A 50 19.08 -7.49 0.59
CA ILE A 50 19.79 -8.77 0.67
C ILE A 50 20.98 -8.79 -0.29
N LEU A 51 20.77 -8.37 -1.54
CA LEU A 51 21.84 -8.31 -2.55
C LEU A 51 22.90 -7.26 -2.18
N PHE A 52 22.52 -6.13 -1.64
CA PHE A 52 23.44 -5.11 -1.15
C PHE A 52 24.32 -5.66 -0.01
N GLY A 53 23.72 -6.37 0.94
CA GLY A 53 24.43 -7.06 2.02
C GLY A 53 25.40 -8.11 1.49
N ALA A 54 24.99 -8.91 0.48
CA ALA A 54 25.84 -9.92 -0.12
C ALA A 54 27.05 -9.30 -0.87
N VAL A 55 26.84 -8.23 -1.64
CA VAL A 55 27.91 -7.48 -2.32
C VAL A 55 28.87 -6.87 -1.31
N PHE A 56 28.36 -6.24 -0.26
CA PHE A 56 29.19 -5.63 0.79
C PHE A 56 30.01 -6.69 1.55
N GLY A 57 29.38 -7.81 1.93
CA GLY A 57 30.05 -8.95 2.55
C GLY A 57 31.16 -9.51 1.70
N PHE A 58 30.93 -9.62 0.37
CA PHE A 58 31.95 -10.04 -0.59
C PHE A 58 33.12 -9.05 -0.65
N LEU A 59 32.87 -7.73 -0.73
CA LEU A 59 33.92 -6.69 -0.79
C LEU A 59 34.79 -6.70 0.46
N VAL A 60 34.21 -6.92 1.63
CA VAL A 60 34.93 -7.06 2.90
C VAL A 60 35.78 -8.34 2.90
N ASN A 61 35.23 -9.47 2.45
CA ASN A 61 35.93 -10.74 2.45
C ASN A 61 37.06 -10.80 1.41
N SER A 62 36.92 -10.08 0.29
CA SER A 62 37.98 -9.98 -0.74
C SER A 62 39.11 -9.02 -0.37
N GLY A 63 39.05 -8.35 0.78
CA GLY A 63 40.05 -7.37 1.22
C GLY A 63 40.05 -6.06 0.43
N ILE A 64 39.03 -5.83 -0.41
CA ILE A 64 38.87 -4.56 -1.16
C ILE A 64 38.46 -3.43 -0.22
N VAL A 65 37.69 -3.77 0.82
CA VAL A 65 37.30 -2.86 1.91
C VAL A 65 38.03 -3.30 3.17
N GLU A 66 38.79 -2.41 3.78
CA GLU A 66 39.46 -2.69 5.04
C GLU A 66 38.42 -2.96 6.14
N ARG A 67 38.67 -4.05 6.91
CA ARG A 67 37.89 -4.31 8.11
C ARG A 67 38.36 -3.35 9.19
N GLU A 68 37.68 -2.25 9.36
CA GLU A 68 37.76 -1.55 10.64
C GLU A 68 36.95 -2.32 11.69
N SER A 69 37.64 -2.93 12.62
CA SER A 69 37.00 -3.50 13.81
C SER A 69 36.50 -2.36 14.69
N PHE A 70 35.20 -2.04 14.56
CA PHE A 70 34.56 -1.15 15.54
C PHE A 70 34.58 -1.84 16.90
N SER A 71 35.50 -1.41 17.75
CA SER A 71 35.56 -1.85 19.15
C SER A 71 34.42 -1.14 19.91
N PHE A 72 33.23 -1.78 19.95
CA PHE A 72 32.08 -1.29 20.70
C PHE A 72 32.37 -1.01 22.18
N ILE A 73 33.38 -1.66 22.73
CA ILE A 73 33.70 -1.61 24.16
C ILE A 73 34.69 -0.46 24.49
N ARG A 74 35.46 0.00 23.50
CA ARG A 74 36.55 0.98 23.75
C ARG A 74 36.11 2.44 23.63
N ASP A 75 35.06 2.75 22.86
CA ASP A 75 34.60 4.12 22.65
C ASP A 75 33.11 4.23 23.00
N SER A 76 32.82 4.71 24.18
CA SER A 76 31.47 4.90 24.73
C SER A 76 30.59 5.78 23.81
N ARG A 77 31.21 6.73 23.13
CA ARG A 77 30.46 7.64 22.23
C ARG A 77 29.96 6.92 20.97
N ASN A 78 30.79 6.08 20.35
CA ASN A 78 30.42 5.33 19.16
C ASN A 78 29.38 4.24 19.48
N SER A 79 29.55 3.57 20.65
CA SER A 79 28.55 2.62 21.14
C SER A 79 27.18 3.25 21.34
N PHE A 80 27.12 4.45 21.90
CA PHE A 80 25.90 5.19 22.12
C PHE A 80 25.17 5.50 20.78
N PHE A 81 25.89 6.00 19.78
CA PHE A 81 25.31 6.26 18.47
C PHE A 81 24.77 5.01 17.77
N VAL A 82 25.49 3.90 17.86
CA VAL A 82 25.04 2.63 17.27
C VAL A 82 23.80 2.10 17.98
N ILE A 83 23.72 2.16 19.30
CA ILE A 83 22.53 1.77 20.06
C ILE A 83 21.32 2.63 19.65
N ILE A 84 21.50 3.95 19.55
CA ILE A 84 20.43 4.85 19.09
C ILE A 84 19.99 4.47 17.66
N LEU A 85 20.93 4.20 16.75
CA LEU A 85 20.63 3.81 15.38
C LEU A 85 19.83 2.50 15.34
N ILE A 86 20.18 1.51 16.15
CA ILE A 86 19.47 0.24 16.26
C ILE A 86 18.04 0.47 16.78
N ILE A 87 17.88 1.26 17.85
CA ILE A 87 16.56 1.57 18.41
C ILE A 87 15.71 2.31 17.38
N PHE A 88 16.27 3.33 16.72
CA PHE A 88 15.57 4.08 15.67
C PHE A 88 15.13 3.17 14.51
N SER A 89 16.03 2.31 14.05
CA SER A 89 15.72 1.33 12.99
C SER A 89 14.60 0.37 13.41
N ALA A 90 14.63 -0.12 14.66
CA ALA A 90 13.58 -0.99 15.19
C ALA A 90 12.20 -0.28 15.23
N VAL A 91 12.18 1.01 15.63
CA VAL A 91 10.95 1.81 15.64
C VAL A 91 10.42 2.00 14.21
N VAL A 92 11.28 2.35 13.24
CA VAL A 92 10.89 2.54 11.83
C VAL A 92 10.35 1.24 11.23
N VAL A 93 11.00 0.11 11.49
CA VAL A 93 10.55 -1.21 11.02
C VAL A 93 9.19 -1.56 11.62
N SER A 94 9.04 -1.38 12.95
CA SER A 94 7.77 -1.66 13.64
C SER A 94 6.62 -0.80 13.10
N TRP A 95 6.86 0.49 12.89
CA TRP A 95 5.89 1.40 12.29
C TRP A 95 5.50 0.98 10.87
N SER A 96 6.48 0.62 10.05
CA SER A 96 6.25 0.14 8.69
C SER A 96 5.43 -1.15 8.66
N LEU A 97 5.67 -2.08 9.59
CA LEU A 97 4.90 -3.32 9.71
C LEU A 97 3.43 -3.03 10.05
N VAL A 98 3.13 -2.07 10.92
CA VAL A 98 1.75 -1.68 11.24
C VAL A 98 1.03 -1.16 9.99
N ILE A 99 1.66 -0.25 9.23
CA ILE A 99 1.08 0.30 8.00
C ILE A 99 0.82 -0.80 6.96
N ILE A 100 1.80 -1.68 6.74
CA ILE A 100 1.69 -2.77 5.77
C ILE A 100 0.59 -3.75 6.18
N SER A 101 0.54 -4.11 7.46
CA SER A 101 -0.49 -5.02 7.99
C SER A 101 -1.90 -4.44 7.80
N SER A 102 -2.10 -3.16 8.08
CA SER A 102 -3.38 -2.48 7.87
C SER A 102 -3.82 -2.54 6.39
N LYS A 103 -2.92 -2.20 5.46
CA LYS A 103 -3.21 -2.28 4.02
C LYS A 103 -3.51 -3.71 3.56
N PHE A 104 -2.76 -4.70 4.06
CA PHE A 104 -2.99 -6.10 3.74
C PHE A 104 -4.37 -6.58 4.22
N ILE A 105 -4.73 -6.26 5.47
CA ILE A 105 -6.03 -6.64 6.04
C ILE A 105 -7.18 -6.00 5.24
N ASN A 106 -7.05 -4.73 4.84
CA ASN A 106 -8.05 -4.06 4.01
C ASN A 106 -8.18 -4.73 2.64
N THR A 107 -7.06 -5.12 2.01
CA THR A 107 -7.09 -5.88 0.75
C THR A 107 -7.81 -7.23 0.90
N VAL A 108 -7.56 -7.96 1.99
CA VAL A 108 -8.24 -9.23 2.27
C VAL A 108 -9.74 -9.02 2.50
N SER A 109 -10.14 -8.00 3.27
CA SER A 109 -11.55 -7.65 3.47
C SER A 109 -12.22 -7.25 2.16
N TYR A 110 -11.54 -6.50 1.30
CA TYR A 110 -12.02 -6.13 -0.03
C TYR A 110 -12.28 -7.35 -0.92
N GLN A 111 -11.37 -8.31 -0.96
CA GLN A 111 -11.55 -9.55 -1.71
C GLN A 111 -12.72 -10.39 -1.16
N LYS A 112 -12.88 -10.43 0.16
CA LYS A 112 -14.02 -11.12 0.80
C LYS A 112 -15.35 -10.44 0.46
N MET A 113 -15.38 -9.12 0.42
CA MET A 113 -16.55 -8.33 0.01
C MET A 113 -16.96 -8.67 -1.42
N ILE A 114 -16.02 -8.59 -2.38
CA ILE A 114 -16.29 -8.92 -3.79
C ILE A 114 -16.80 -10.36 -3.93
N LYS A 115 -16.15 -11.31 -3.23
CA LYS A 115 -16.59 -12.71 -3.25
C LYS A 115 -17.98 -12.91 -2.67
N ALA A 116 -18.32 -12.20 -1.60
CA ALA A 116 -19.66 -12.26 -1.02
C ALA A 116 -20.72 -11.72 -1.99
N ASP A 117 -20.43 -10.58 -2.64
CA ASP A 117 -21.31 -9.96 -3.64
C ASP A 117 -21.51 -10.86 -4.86
N SER A 118 -20.45 -11.49 -5.35
CA SER A 118 -20.55 -12.44 -6.49
C SER A 118 -21.40 -13.68 -6.19
N LEU A 119 -21.56 -14.01 -4.90
CA LEU A 119 -22.43 -15.10 -4.43
C LEU A 119 -23.85 -14.61 -4.04
N GLY A 120 -24.16 -13.33 -4.24
CA GLY A 120 -25.44 -12.73 -3.84
C GLY A 120 -25.61 -12.54 -2.33
N ASN A 121 -24.54 -12.72 -1.54
CA ASN A 121 -24.58 -12.55 -0.09
C ASN A 121 -24.19 -11.10 0.28
N PHE A 122 -25.09 -10.17 0.01
CA PHE A 122 -24.83 -8.74 0.20
C PHE A 122 -24.66 -8.35 1.67
N ASP A 123 -25.33 -9.03 2.60
CA ASP A 123 -25.18 -8.76 4.04
C ASP A 123 -23.75 -9.03 4.52
N LYS A 124 -23.16 -10.13 4.09
CA LYS A 124 -21.76 -10.42 4.36
C LYS A 124 -20.83 -9.42 3.68
N GLY A 125 -21.15 -8.99 2.47
CA GLY A 125 -20.46 -7.91 1.76
C GLY A 125 -20.50 -6.60 2.55
N ASN A 126 -21.64 -6.24 3.14
CA ASN A 126 -21.81 -5.03 3.96
C ASN A 126 -20.93 -5.06 5.22
N VAL A 127 -20.84 -6.22 5.89
CA VAL A 127 -19.94 -6.38 7.05
C VAL A 127 -18.47 -6.15 6.67
N GLU A 128 -18.02 -6.67 5.53
CA GLU A 128 -16.64 -6.47 5.09
C GLU A 128 -16.40 -5.02 4.62
N ALA A 129 -17.36 -4.38 3.96
CA ALA A 129 -17.31 -2.98 3.57
C ALA A 129 -17.15 -2.06 4.82
N PHE A 130 -17.96 -2.30 5.86
CA PHE A 130 -17.86 -1.57 7.12
C PHE A 130 -16.49 -1.73 7.78
N LYS A 131 -15.92 -2.94 7.79
CA LYS A 131 -14.58 -3.19 8.32
C LYS A 131 -13.49 -2.39 7.59
N ILE A 132 -13.61 -2.22 6.27
CA ILE A 132 -12.67 -1.44 5.48
C ILE A 132 -12.77 0.05 5.86
N LEU A 133 -13.99 0.59 5.85
CA LEU A 133 -14.25 2.02 6.14
C LEU A 133 -13.86 2.40 7.57
N SER A 134 -14.02 1.48 8.54
CA SER A 134 -13.73 1.74 9.96
C SER A 134 -12.24 1.71 10.33
N ARG A 135 -11.38 1.09 9.51
CA ARG A 135 -9.94 0.93 9.85
C ARG A 135 -9.05 2.02 9.30
N ASP A 136 -9.03 2.17 8.02
CA ASP A 136 -8.20 3.14 7.31
C ASP A 136 -8.75 3.22 5.89
N ALA A 137 -9.67 4.14 5.69
CA ALA A 137 -10.33 4.30 4.41
C ALA A 137 -9.38 4.99 3.42
N ASN A 138 -8.65 4.19 2.66
CA ASN A 138 -8.06 4.65 1.42
C ASN A 138 -9.19 5.15 0.50
N ASP A 139 -8.98 6.30 -0.14
CA ASP A 139 -9.95 6.95 -1.04
C ASP A 139 -10.50 5.99 -2.12
N ALA A 140 -9.64 5.15 -2.70
CA ALA A 140 -10.02 4.20 -3.73
C ALA A 140 -10.99 3.14 -3.19
N TYR A 141 -10.78 2.60 -1.99
CA TYR A 141 -11.70 1.64 -1.39
C TYR A 141 -13.03 2.31 -1.00
N ALA A 142 -12.96 3.49 -0.41
CA ALA A 142 -14.15 4.22 -0.01
C ALA A 142 -15.02 4.58 -1.23
N ARG A 143 -14.42 5.05 -2.33
CA ARG A 143 -15.08 5.30 -3.61
C ARG A 143 -15.73 4.04 -4.17
N TYR A 144 -15.01 2.91 -4.18
CA TYR A 144 -15.58 1.65 -4.66
C TYR A 144 -16.77 1.21 -3.82
N ILE A 145 -16.69 1.35 -2.50
CA ILE A 145 -17.77 1.01 -1.57
C ILE A 145 -18.98 1.92 -1.79
N ALA A 146 -18.76 3.22 -2.03
CA ALA A 146 -19.84 4.15 -2.38
C ALA A 146 -20.58 3.71 -3.63
N LEU A 147 -19.87 3.40 -4.72
CA LEU A 147 -20.45 2.93 -5.97
C LEU A 147 -21.13 1.56 -5.82
N ARG A 148 -20.59 0.68 -4.98
CA ARG A 148 -21.22 -0.60 -4.65
C ARG A 148 -22.57 -0.40 -3.97
N TYR A 149 -22.64 0.44 -2.93
CA TYR A 149 -23.91 0.72 -2.26
C TYR A 149 -24.91 1.42 -3.18
N LEU A 150 -24.45 2.29 -4.06
CA LEU A 150 -25.29 2.88 -5.10
C LEU A 150 -25.87 1.80 -6.04
N SER A 151 -25.07 0.79 -6.38
CA SER A 151 -25.54 -0.33 -7.20
C SER A 151 -26.57 -1.20 -6.47
N LEU A 152 -26.35 -1.47 -5.16
CA LEU A 152 -27.33 -2.19 -4.33
C LEU A 152 -28.63 -1.39 -4.17
N PHE A 153 -28.55 -0.08 -4.03
CA PHE A 153 -29.70 0.81 -3.98
C PHE A 153 -30.51 0.73 -5.28
N LYS A 154 -29.86 0.74 -6.46
CA LYS A 154 -30.53 0.56 -7.76
C LYS A 154 -31.24 -0.79 -7.88
N LEU A 155 -30.55 -1.86 -7.51
CA LEU A 155 -31.13 -3.22 -7.51
C LEU A 155 -32.37 -3.33 -6.59
N GLU A 156 -32.33 -2.69 -5.44
CA GLU A 156 -33.45 -2.69 -4.50
C GLU A 156 -34.66 -1.92 -5.06
N ILE A 157 -34.45 -0.80 -5.77
CA ILE A 157 -35.52 -0.05 -6.46
C ILE A 157 -36.18 -0.94 -7.53
N GLU A 158 -35.39 -1.62 -8.37
CA GLU A 158 -35.87 -2.50 -9.43
C GLU A 158 -36.66 -3.70 -8.88
N GLY A 159 -36.30 -4.16 -7.68
CA GLY A 159 -36.92 -5.29 -7.00
C GLY A 159 -38.18 -4.96 -6.16
N ASN A 160 -38.76 -3.76 -6.26
CA ASN A 160 -39.81 -3.24 -5.38
C ASN A 160 -39.44 -3.30 -3.89
N GLY A 161 -38.22 -2.87 -3.59
CA GLY A 161 -37.56 -3.11 -2.35
C GLY A 161 -38.09 -2.41 -1.11
N ASN A 162 -37.60 -2.88 0.03
CA ASN A 162 -37.94 -2.35 1.34
C ASN A 162 -37.41 -0.91 1.50
N PRO A 163 -38.28 0.06 1.87
CA PRO A 163 -37.86 1.45 2.09
C PRO A 163 -36.71 1.61 3.09
N GLU A 164 -36.66 0.82 4.17
CA GLU A 164 -35.58 0.84 5.14
C GLU A 164 -34.22 0.47 4.54
N LYS A 165 -34.21 -0.54 3.66
CA LYS A 165 -32.98 -0.94 2.94
C LYS A 165 -32.55 0.12 1.95
N LEU A 166 -33.49 0.74 1.26
CA LEU A 166 -33.23 1.82 0.31
C LEU A 166 -32.53 2.99 1.04
N GLU A 167 -33.11 3.46 2.15
CA GLU A 167 -32.51 4.51 2.96
C GLU A 167 -31.13 4.10 3.49
N GLY A 168 -30.99 2.88 3.96
CA GLY A 168 -29.74 2.34 4.48
C GLY A 168 -28.62 2.30 3.41
N TYR A 169 -28.95 1.85 2.19
CA TYR A 169 -27.98 1.81 1.09
C TYR A 169 -27.59 3.19 0.59
N PHE A 170 -28.55 4.11 0.49
CA PHE A 170 -28.25 5.49 0.10
C PHE A 170 -27.33 6.16 1.11
N LYS A 171 -27.67 6.11 2.40
CA LYS A 171 -26.85 6.66 3.48
C LYS A 171 -25.45 6.07 3.52
N SER A 172 -25.32 4.75 3.32
CA SER A 172 -24.03 4.08 3.28
C SER A 172 -23.21 4.50 2.04
N ALA A 173 -23.85 4.72 0.90
CA ALA A 173 -23.19 5.22 -0.31
C ALA A 173 -22.69 6.66 -0.11
N GLU A 174 -23.52 7.53 0.46
CA GLU A 174 -23.17 8.91 0.79
C GLU A 174 -21.99 8.96 1.78
N GLU A 175 -22.08 8.24 2.89
CA GLU A 175 -21.03 8.19 3.91
C GLU A 175 -19.69 7.72 3.32
N ALA A 176 -19.70 6.65 2.53
CA ALA A 176 -18.50 6.15 1.87
C ALA A 176 -17.93 7.17 0.85
N GLY A 177 -18.79 7.85 0.09
CA GLY A 177 -18.40 8.92 -0.84
C GLY A 177 -17.75 10.10 -0.13
N VAL A 178 -18.33 10.54 0.99
CA VAL A 178 -17.76 11.62 1.84
C VAL A 178 -16.41 11.21 2.43
N ILE A 179 -16.28 9.96 2.87
CA ILE A 179 -14.99 9.42 3.34
C ILE A 179 -13.95 9.46 2.22
N ALA A 180 -14.30 9.07 0.98
CA ALA A 180 -13.38 9.11 -0.15
C ALA A 180 -12.88 10.54 -0.43
N VAL A 181 -13.77 11.53 -0.46
CA VAL A 181 -13.42 12.96 -0.65
C VAL A 181 -12.56 13.49 0.52
N ARG A 182 -12.87 13.11 1.74
CA ARG A 182 -12.10 13.51 2.93
C ARG A 182 -10.69 12.90 2.91
N ALA A 183 -10.54 11.66 2.44
CA ALA A 183 -9.26 10.97 2.34
C ALA A 183 -8.35 11.60 1.28
N ASP A 184 -8.88 11.97 0.12
CA ASP A 184 -8.17 12.71 -0.92
C ASP A 184 -9.12 13.65 -1.67
N GLY A 185 -9.25 14.87 -1.18
CA GLY A 185 -10.09 15.91 -1.80
C GLY A 185 -9.54 16.50 -3.10
N LYS A 186 -8.29 16.16 -3.48
CA LYS A 186 -7.69 16.59 -4.76
C LYS A 186 -8.00 15.60 -5.88
N ASN A 187 -8.41 14.38 -5.54
CA ASN A 187 -8.77 13.37 -6.52
C ASN A 187 -10.17 13.63 -7.08
N LEU A 188 -10.24 14.11 -8.32
CA LEU A 188 -11.50 14.40 -9.01
C LEU A 188 -12.45 13.19 -9.04
N GLN A 189 -11.92 11.96 -9.10
CA GLN A 189 -12.74 10.75 -9.14
C GLN A 189 -13.58 10.55 -7.86
N ASN A 190 -13.09 11.05 -6.72
CA ASN A 190 -13.81 10.98 -5.46
C ASN A 190 -15.04 11.90 -5.49
N TRP A 191 -14.88 13.11 -6.02
CA TRP A 191 -15.98 14.06 -6.21
C TRP A 191 -17.00 13.55 -7.22
N ILE A 192 -16.57 13.02 -8.37
CA ILE A 192 -17.46 12.42 -9.36
C ILE A 192 -18.28 11.28 -8.76
N SER A 193 -17.65 10.42 -7.93
CA SER A 193 -18.35 9.32 -7.28
C SER A 193 -19.42 9.84 -6.30
N LEU A 194 -19.08 10.81 -5.46
CA LEU A 194 -20.02 11.41 -4.50
C LEU A 194 -21.16 12.13 -5.22
N ALA A 195 -20.83 12.91 -6.24
CA ALA A 195 -21.83 13.59 -7.07
C ALA A 195 -22.78 12.61 -7.76
N SER A 196 -22.28 11.43 -8.21
CA SER A 196 -23.11 10.38 -8.78
C SER A 196 -24.10 9.78 -7.78
N VAL A 197 -23.71 9.68 -6.50
CA VAL A 197 -24.62 9.25 -5.42
C VAL A 197 -25.74 10.26 -5.24
N TYR A 198 -25.43 11.55 -5.17
CA TYR A 198 -26.40 12.60 -4.99
C TYR A 198 -27.30 12.81 -6.23
N ASP A 199 -26.74 12.78 -7.44
CA ASP A 199 -27.52 12.86 -8.69
C ASP A 199 -28.56 11.74 -8.76
N PHE A 200 -28.15 10.51 -8.43
CA PHE A 200 -29.07 9.39 -8.41
C PHE A 200 -30.14 9.54 -7.29
N GLY A 201 -29.75 9.95 -6.10
CA GLY A 201 -30.67 10.25 -4.99
C GLY A 201 -31.71 11.31 -5.38
N ALA A 202 -31.28 12.38 -6.06
CA ALA A 202 -32.19 13.43 -6.55
C ALA A 202 -33.21 12.89 -7.56
N ARG A 203 -32.80 12.03 -8.48
CA ARG A 203 -33.69 11.41 -9.47
C ARG A 203 -34.77 10.52 -8.87
N VAL A 204 -34.48 9.89 -7.74
CA VAL A 204 -35.44 9.02 -7.03
C VAL A 204 -36.16 9.75 -5.90
N GLY A 205 -35.98 11.07 -5.77
CA GLY A 205 -36.74 11.90 -4.85
C GLY A 205 -36.22 11.92 -3.41
N VAL A 206 -34.94 11.55 -3.17
CA VAL A 206 -34.30 11.68 -1.85
C VAL A 206 -34.13 13.16 -1.52
N SER A 207 -34.74 13.61 -0.43
CA SER A 207 -34.72 15.02 0.00
C SER A 207 -33.30 15.54 0.21
N GLY A 208 -33.01 16.75 -0.28
CA GLY A 208 -31.70 17.41 -0.14
C GLY A 208 -30.60 16.92 -1.08
N SER A 209 -30.82 15.82 -1.80
CA SER A 209 -29.80 15.27 -2.71
C SER A 209 -29.49 16.18 -3.89
N LEU A 210 -30.46 16.95 -4.38
CA LEU A 210 -30.26 17.89 -5.48
C LEU A 210 -29.28 19.01 -5.09
N ASP A 211 -29.47 19.64 -3.93
CA ASP A 211 -28.59 20.71 -3.44
C ASP A 211 -27.20 20.19 -3.17
N SER A 212 -27.09 18.97 -2.61
CA SER A 212 -25.83 18.30 -2.39
C SER A 212 -25.10 17.93 -3.69
N ALA A 213 -25.84 17.50 -4.74
CA ALA A 213 -25.27 17.24 -6.05
C ALA A 213 -24.67 18.51 -6.66
N VAL A 214 -25.40 19.62 -6.66
CA VAL A 214 -24.91 20.93 -7.18
C VAL A 214 -23.68 21.41 -6.45
N THR A 215 -23.57 21.12 -5.14
CA THR A 215 -22.40 21.53 -4.34
C THR A 215 -21.17 20.66 -4.61
N ALA A 216 -21.38 19.40 -5.01
CA ALA A 216 -20.31 18.44 -5.27
C ALA A 216 -19.73 18.50 -6.70
N PHE A 217 -20.46 19.08 -7.66
CA PHE A 217 -19.99 19.33 -9.03
C PHE A 217 -19.39 20.73 -9.17
#